data_176d63e6d3529d29eac9bced7a8c20ad
#
_entry.id   176d63e6d3529d29eac9bced7a8c20ad
#
_cell.length_a   1.000
_cell.length_b   1.000
_cell.length_c   1.000
_cell.angle_alpha   90.00
_cell.angle_beta   90.00
_cell.angle_gamma   90.00
#
_symmetry.space_group_name_H-M   'P 1'
#
loop_
_entity.id
_entity.type
_entity.pdbx_description
1 polymer ?
#
loop_
_entity_poly.entity_id
_entity_poly.type
_entity_poly.pdbx_seq_one_letter_code
_entity_poly.pdbx_strand_id
1 'polypeptide(L)'
;MRCFQFGILTSLHDDDAVTLLRALDSAIESGRIEADVPCVLCNVPERPSDERLARRIEAVKYLKFLSRLVFFPSREFQRELRERARTDPKLLDRWRTEHDRALLKLLPKDVKLYLSVGYMQILSAELLGALDVLNLHPAIPQIGPIGMWSKVMEEQAERPLPYLLAVPHEQLAQEIPSIMSISYLKAGGMLHIATEQTDRGPVISWYEFPLSSERLTKLWIEVTQLVRTQGLEQAKREPAWKELVQQIRREQFAGETPLIILTLEKLSRGLWEIKDRTLYIQGKPYPYGYCLNREIAAFRSRPPS
;
A
#
# COMPACT_ATOMS: atom_id res chain seq x y z
N MET A 1 -6.84 -1.91 31.02
CA MET A 1 -5.91 -1.94 29.85
C MET A 1 -6.16 -0.69 29.00
N ARG A 2 -5.13 0.00 28.50
CA ARG A 2 -5.36 1.05 27.50
C ARG A 2 -5.80 0.39 26.21
N CYS A 3 -6.86 0.88 25.56
CA CYS A 3 -7.28 0.43 24.24
C CYS A 3 -6.14 0.67 23.25
N PHE A 4 -5.93 -0.26 22.31
CA PHE A 4 -4.96 -0.07 21.24
C PHE A 4 -5.40 1.13 20.39
N GLN A 5 -4.47 2.04 20.11
CA GLN A 5 -4.77 3.27 19.37
C GLN A 5 -3.83 3.42 18.19
N PHE A 6 -4.38 3.81 17.05
CA PHE A 6 -3.60 4.24 15.90
C PHE A 6 -4.31 5.38 15.16
N GLY A 7 -3.54 6.20 14.46
CA GLY A 7 -4.07 7.20 13.56
C GLY A 7 -4.02 6.73 12.11
N ILE A 8 -4.64 7.48 11.21
CA ILE A 8 -4.63 7.21 9.78
C ILE A 8 -4.13 8.45 9.04
N LEU A 9 -3.24 8.24 8.06
CA LEU A 9 -2.83 9.23 7.07
C LEU A 9 -3.36 8.82 5.71
N THR A 10 -4.05 9.72 4.99
CA THR A 10 -4.58 9.43 3.67
C THR A 10 -4.57 10.65 2.76
N SER A 11 -4.43 10.44 1.45
CA SER A 11 -4.66 11.45 0.42
C SER A 11 -6.00 11.25 -0.30
N LEU A 12 -6.71 10.17 -0.03
CA LEU A 12 -7.91 9.75 -0.77
C LEU A 12 -7.69 9.81 -2.30
N HIS A 13 -6.49 9.39 -2.72
CA HIS A 13 -6.05 9.56 -4.11
C HIS A 13 -6.92 8.77 -5.09
N ASP A 14 -7.36 7.59 -4.68
CA ASP A 14 -8.16 6.66 -5.48
C ASP A 14 -9.28 6.03 -4.65
N ASP A 15 -10.12 5.22 -5.31
CA ASP A 15 -11.21 4.52 -4.67
C ASP A 15 -10.75 3.32 -3.84
N ASP A 16 -9.53 2.81 -4.10
CA ASP A 16 -8.90 1.77 -3.30
C ASP A 16 -8.72 2.23 -1.85
N ALA A 17 -8.27 3.48 -1.64
CA ALA A 17 -8.13 4.05 -0.29
C ALA A 17 -9.47 4.09 0.47
N VAL A 18 -10.56 4.46 -0.20
CA VAL A 18 -11.91 4.46 0.41
C VAL A 18 -12.35 3.04 0.74
N THR A 19 -12.09 2.09 -0.15
CA THR A 19 -12.42 0.66 0.06
C THR A 19 -11.70 0.09 1.27
N LEU A 20 -10.39 0.38 1.41
CA LEU A 20 -9.60 -0.03 2.58
C LEU A 20 -10.12 0.61 3.88
N LEU A 21 -10.45 1.90 3.88
CA LEU A 21 -11.00 2.58 5.06
C LEU A 21 -12.36 2.01 5.48
N ARG A 22 -13.25 1.70 4.54
CA ARG A 22 -14.53 1.04 4.83
C ARG A 22 -14.34 -0.37 5.39
N ALA A 23 -13.40 -1.13 4.87
CA ALA A 23 -13.09 -2.46 5.38
C ALA A 23 -12.54 -2.39 6.83
N LEU A 24 -11.72 -1.38 7.14
CA LEU A 24 -11.26 -1.11 8.50
C LEU A 24 -12.43 -0.74 9.41
N ASP A 25 -13.35 0.12 8.97
CA ASP A 25 -14.54 0.51 9.71
C ASP A 25 -15.36 -0.72 10.11
N SER A 26 -15.66 -1.57 9.15
CA SER A 26 -16.39 -2.81 9.39
C SER A 26 -15.65 -3.76 10.36
N ALA A 27 -14.32 -3.85 10.25
CA ALA A 27 -13.52 -4.70 11.12
C ALA A 27 -13.45 -4.17 12.56
N ILE A 28 -13.44 -2.86 12.75
CA ILE A 28 -13.50 -2.25 14.10
C ILE A 28 -14.90 -2.36 14.67
N GLU A 29 -15.94 -2.07 13.89
CA GLU A 29 -17.34 -2.15 14.31
C GLU A 29 -17.74 -3.57 14.75
N SER A 30 -17.27 -4.59 14.02
CA SER A 30 -17.52 -5.99 14.38
C SER A 30 -16.70 -6.48 15.59
N GLY A 31 -15.85 -5.66 16.19
CA GLY A 31 -14.94 -6.04 17.27
C GLY A 31 -13.81 -6.97 16.84
N ARG A 32 -13.59 -7.12 15.55
CA ARG A 32 -12.46 -7.89 15.04
C ARG A 32 -11.13 -7.19 15.31
N ILE A 33 -11.10 -5.88 15.14
CA ILE A 33 -9.99 -5.00 15.55
C ILE A 33 -10.46 -4.22 16.79
N GLU A 34 -9.84 -4.48 17.93
CA GLU A 34 -10.16 -3.84 19.21
C GLU A 34 -9.32 -2.56 19.37
N ALA A 35 -9.68 -1.51 18.64
CA ALA A 35 -8.89 -0.30 18.57
C ALA A 35 -9.74 0.98 18.52
N ASP A 36 -9.14 2.09 18.98
CA ASP A 36 -9.62 3.44 18.73
C ASP A 36 -8.80 4.10 17.60
N VAL A 37 -9.48 4.88 16.77
CA VAL A 37 -8.86 5.71 15.72
C VAL A 37 -9.10 7.19 16.05
N PRO A 38 -8.26 7.80 16.90
CA PRO A 38 -8.49 9.17 17.40
C PRO A 38 -8.38 10.25 16.31
N CYS A 39 -7.71 9.94 15.19
CA CYS A 39 -7.50 10.90 14.11
C CYS A 39 -7.34 10.22 12.76
N VAL A 40 -8.07 10.73 11.78
CA VAL A 40 -7.78 10.51 10.35
C VAL A 40 -7.33 11.84 9.76
N LEU A 41 -6.11 11.89 9.24
CA LEU A 41 -5.57 13.07 8.59
C LEU A 41 -5.63 12.90 7.08
N CYS A 42 -6.30 13.84 6.40
CA CYS A 42 -6.36 13.97 4.96
C CYS A 42 -5.48 15.14 4.50
N ASN A 43 -4.50 14.89 3.63
CA ASN A 43 -3.65 15.96 3.10
C ASN A 43 -4.22 16.66 1.85
N VAL A 44 -5.53 16.66 1.74
CA VAL A 44 -6.29 17.29 0.64
C VAL A 44 -7.24 18.36 1.20
N PRO A 45 -7.73 19.31 0.37
CA PRO A 45 -8.72 20.27 0.80
C PRO A 45 -10.02 19.60 1.25
N GLU A 46 -10.66 20.12 2.28
CA GLU A 46 -11.97 19.65 2.75
C GLU A 46 -13.05 19.78 1.68
N ARG A 47 -12.96 20.85 0.87
CA ARG A 47 -13.88 21.16 -0.23
C ARG A 47 -13.09 21.27 -1.54
N PRO A 48 -12.74 20.13 -2.15
CA PRO A 48 -12.00 20.16 -3.40
C PRO A 48 -12.91 20.53 -4.58
N SER A 49 -12.33 21.11 -5.63
CA SER A 49 -13.00 21.33 -6.91
C SER A 49 -13.18 20.05 -7.74
N ASP A 50 -12.41 19.00 -7.44
CA ASP A 50 -12.54 17.70 -8.09
C ASP A 50 -13.71 16.92 -7.49
N GLU A 51 -14.72 16.62 -8.31
CA GLU A 51 -15.93 15.92 -7.88
C GLU A 51 -15.68 14.48 -7.41
N ARG A 52 -14.67 13.80 -7.97
CA ARG A 52 -14.33 12.43 -7.55
C ARG A 52 -13.72 12.44 -6.15
N LEU A 53 -12.81 13.39 -5.91
CA LEU A 53 -12.24 13.59 -4.58
C LEU A 53 -13.30 14.01 -3.55
N ALA A 54 -14.22 14.92 -3.94
CA ALA A 54 -15.34 15.32 -3.08
C ALA A 54 -16.21 14.11 -2.66
N ARG A 55 -16.55 13.22 -3.60
CA ARG A 55 -17.29 11.98 -3.29
C ARG A 55 -16.53 11.04 -2.35
N ARG A 56 -15.21 10.92 -2.50
CA ARG A 56 -14.37 10.11 -1.58
C ARG A 56 -14.34 10.70 -0.18
N ILE A 57 -14.23 12.01 -0.06
CA ILE A 57 -14.29 12.70 1.24
C ILE A 57 -15.62 12.45 1.92
N GLU A 58 -16.74 12.62 1.20
CA GLU A 58 -18.07 12.32 1.75
C GLU A 58 -18.16 10.86 2.21
N ALA A 59 -17.65 9.91 1.44
CA ALA A 59 -17.68 8.50 1.80
C ALA A 59 -16.92 8.20 3.11
N VAL A 60 -15.85 8.95 3.39
CA VAL A 60 -15.05 8.80 4.63
C VAL A 60 -15.70 9.47 5.83
N LYS A 61 -16.44 10.56 5.66
CA LYS A 61 -17.14 11.25 6.76
C LYS A 61 -18.16 10.38 7.50
N TYR A 62 -18.66 9.33 6.87
CA TYR A 62 -19.65 8.40 7.45
C TYR A 62 -19.04 7.16 8.10
N LEU A 63 -17.72 7.05 8.19
CA LEU A 63 -17.06 5.95 8.88
C LEU A 63 -17.30 6.06 10.38
N LYS A 64 -17.73 4.96 11.00
CA LYS A 64 -18.16 4.92 12.41
C LYS A 64 -16.99 5.03 13.38
N PHE A 65 -15.83 4.48 13.03
CA PHE A 65 -14.63 4.61 13.86
C PHE A 65 -14.09 6.05 13.91
N LEU A 66 -14.56 6.92 13.03
CA LEU A 66 -14.02 8.25 12.83
C LEU A 66 -14.39 9.19 14.00
N SER A 67 -13.48 9.42 14.93
CA SER A 67 -13.65 10.41 15.99
C SER A 67 -13.25 11.83 15.57
N ARG A 68 -12.25 11.96 14.71
CA ARG A 68 -11.74 13.24 14.22
C ARG A 68 -11.15 13.14 12.82
N LEU A 69 -11.75 13.84 11.86
CA LEU A 69 -11.22 14.06 10.53
C LEU A 69 -10.51 15.41 10.46
N VAL A 70 -9.24 15.40 10.12
CA VAL A 70 -8.40 16.61 10.03
C VAL A 70 -7.98 16.78 8.58
N PHE A 71 -8.22 17.96 8.03
CA PHE A 71 -7.74 18.34 6.71
C PHE A 71 -6.51 19.21 6.82
N PHE A 72 -5.43 18.83 6.15
CA PHE A 72 -4.19 19.60 6.08
C PHE A 72 -3.63 19.54 4.66
N PRO A 73 -4.18 20.39 3.74
CA PRO A 73 -3.89 20.28 2.32
C PRO A 73 -2.44 20.62 2.01
N SER A 74 -1.66 19.61 1.67
CA SER A 74 -0.24 19.73 1.37
C SER A 74 0.08 20.65 0.18
N ARG A 75 -0.86 20.76 -0.78
CA ARG A 75 -0.69 21.63 -1.95
C ARG A 75 -0.86 23.11 -1.63
N GLU A 76 -1.56 23.42 -0.55
CA GLU A 76 -1.85 24.80 -0.11
C GLU A 76 -0.85 25.30 0.92
N PHE A 77 -0.21 24.36 1.65
CA PHE A 77 0.79 24.69 2.65
C PHE A 77 2.01 25.36 2.01
N GLN A 78 2.29 26.62 2.39
CA GLN A 78 3.40 27.41 1.86
C GLN A 78 3.54 27.28 0.34
N ARG A 79 2.46 27.54 -0.38
CA ARG A 79 2.32 27.31 -1.82
C ARG A 79 3.49 27.87 -2.64
N GLU A 80 3.91 29.10 -2.35
CA GLU A 80 5.03 29.74 -3.07
C GLU A 80 6.36 28.99 -2.87
N LEU A 81 6.66 28.59 -1.62
CA LEU A 81 7.85 27.78 -1.35
C LEU A 81 7.76 26.43 -2.08
N ARG A 82 6.60 25.79 -2.03
CA ARG A 82 6.35 24.51 -2.70
C ARG A 82 6.52 24.60 -4.23
N GLU A 83 6.03 25.67 -4.86
CA GLU A 83 6.21 25.87 -6.31
C GLU A 83 7.71 26.05 -6.67
N ARG A 84 8.44 26.84 -5.90
CA ARG A 84 9.90 27.00 -6.09
C ARG A 84 10.68 25.72 -5.84
N ALA A 85 10.20 24.89 -4.91
CA ALA A 85 10.82 23.62 -4.54
C ALA A 85 10.69 22.51 -5.62
N ARG A 86 9.87 22.69 -6.65
CA ARG A 86 9.68 21.67 -7.71
C ARG A 86 10.97 21.32 -8.45
N THR A 87 11.87 22.26 -8.57
CA THR A 87 13.14 22.13 -9.30
C THR A 87 14.37 22.15 -8.39
N ASP A 88 14.18 22.35 -7.09
CA ASP A 88 15.26 22.43 -6.11
C ASP A 88 15.06 21.40 -4.98
N PRO A 89 15.82 20.29 -4.97
CA PRO A 89 15.72 19.26 -3.96
C PRO A 89 15.91 19.77 -2.52
N LYS A 90 16.79 20.75 -2.28
CA LYS A 90 17.02 21.31 -0.94
C LYS A 90 15.82 22.11 -0.44
N LEU A 91 15.19 22.89 -1.32
CA LEU A 91 13.96 23.59 -0.99
C LEU A 91 12.81 22.62 -0.77
N LEU A 92 12.78 21.50 -1.53
CA LEU A 92 11.75 20.46 -1.34
C LEU A 92 11.87 19.78 0.03
N ASP A 93 13.08 19.45 0.46
CA ASP A 93 13.31 18.85 1.76
C ASP A 93 12.98 19.83 2.91
N ARG A 94 13.33 21.10 2.74
CA ARG A 94 12.93 22.16 3.67
C ARG A 94 11.40 22.25 3.75
N TRP A 95 10.72 22.34 2.62
CA TRP A 95 9.25 22.41 2.57
C TRP A 95 8.60 21.19 3.26
N ARG A 96 9.10 19.97 2.99
CA ARG A 96 8.62 18.73 3.64
C ARG A 96 8.77 18.81 5.14
N THR A 97 9.94 19.24 5.63
CA THR A 97 10.22 19.35 7.07
C THR A 97 9.30 20.38 7.73
N GLU A 98 9.09 21.54 7.13
CA GLU A 98 8.19 22.57 7.66
C GLU A 98 6.72 22.12 7.62
N HIS A 99 6.30 21.44 6.54
CA HIS A 99 4.97 20.84 6.40
C HIS A 99 4.72 19.82 7.51
N ASP A 100 5.61 18.85 7.68
CA ASP A 100 5.43 17.77 8.63
C ASP A 100 5.53 18.26 10.09
N ARG A 101 6.36 19.25 10.36
CA ARG A 101 6.38 19.94 11.67
C ARG A 101 5.04 20.62 11.98
N ALA A 102 4.42 21.25 11.00
CA ALA A 102 3.09 21.84 11.17
C ALA A 102 2.01 20.76 11.36
N LEU A 103 2.12 19.65 10.59
CA LEU A 103 1.24 18.51 10.68
C LEU A 103 1.30 17.84 12.07
N LEU A 104 2.49 17.63 12.63
CA LEU A 104 2.68 17.05 13.97
C LEU A 104 1.96 17.84 15.08
N LYS A 105 1.77 19.15 14.91
CA LYS A 105 1.02 19.98 15.88
C LYS A 105 -0.48 19.71 15.87
N LEU A 106 -1.00 19.14 14.78
CA LEU A 106 -2.42 18.84 14.61
C LEU A 106 -2.77 17.43 15.10
N LEU A 107 -1.79 16.54 15.17
CA LEU A 107 -1.99 15.14 15.55
C LEU A 107 -2.09 14.99 17.09
N PRO A 108 -2.89 14.02 17.58
CA PRO A 108 -2.93 13.64 18.99
C PRO A 108 -1.55 13.23 19.49
N LYS A 109 -1.09 13.79 20.61
CA LYS A 109 0.29 13.58 21.14
C LYS A 109 0.53 12.19 21.68
N ASP A 110 -0.51 11.51 22.11
CA ASP A 110 -0.51 10.17 22.70
C ASP A 110 -0.57 9.04 21.67
N VAL A 111 -0.90 9.34 20.42
CA VAL A 111 -0.93 8.40 19.30
C VAL A 111 0.43 8.37 18.62
N LYS A 112 1.12 7.22 18.68
CA LYS A 112 2.47 7.05 18.12
C LYS A 112 2.48 6.22 16.85
N LEU A 113 1.48 5.36 16.64
CA LEU A 113 1.35 4.52 15.46
C LEU A 113 0.34 5.13 14.49
N TYR A 114 0.71 5.25 13.24
CA TYR A 114 -0.17 5.69 12.16
C TYR A 114 -0.16 4.67 11.02
N LEU A 115 -1.34 4.42 10.41
CA LEU A 115 -1.47 3.66 9.19
C LEU A 115 -1.56 4.61 8.00
N SER A 116 -0.69 4.44 7.02
CA SER A 116 -0.71 5.14 5.75
C SER A 116 -1.60 4.38 4.76
N VAL A 117 -2.75 4.95 4.40
CA VAL A 117 -3.69 4.42 3.43
C VAL A 117 -3.74 5.35 2.23
N GLY A 118 -2.94 5.06 1.22
CA GLY A 118 -2.85 5.91 0.02
C GLY A 118 -2.40 7.34 0.31
N TYR A 119 -1.49 7.54 1.27
CA TYR A 119 -0.91 8.84 1.59
C TYR A 119 0.23 9.16 0.61
N MET A 120 -0.01 10.13 -0.27
CA MET A 120 0.84 10.41 -1.42
C MET A 120 1.91 11.50 -1.15
N GLN A 121 2.43 11.57 0.08
CA GLN A 121 3.53 12.45 0.44
C GLN A 121 4.71 11.65 0.97
N ILE A 122 5.92 12.05 0.57
CA ILE A 122 7.15 11.54 1.19
C ILE A 122 7.28 12.25 2.55
N LEU A 123 7.35 11.46 3.59
CA LEU A 123 7.46 11.92 4.98
C LEU A 123 8.88 12.41 5.27
N SER A 124 9.01 13.49 6.05
CA SER A 124 10.31 14.00 6.47
C SER A 124 10.91 13.17 7.61
N ALA A 125 12.23 13.27 7.80
CA ALA A 125 12.93 12.65 8.93
C ALA A 125 12.35 13.09 10.29
N GLU A 126 11.87 14.34 10.41
CA GLU A 126 11.27 14.86 11.63
C GLU A 126 9.96 14.13 11.99
N LEU A 127 9.07 13.91 11.02
CA LEU A 127 7.84 13.15 11.26
C LEU A 127 8.16 11.67 11.55
N LEU A 128 9.04 11.08 10.77
CA LEU A 128 9.47 9.70 10.94
C LEU A 128 10.23 9.44 12.25
N GLY A 129 10.85 10.47 12.82
CA GLY A 129 11.46 10.43 14.16
C GLY A 129 10.44 10.52 15.30
N ALA A 130 9.28 11.12 15.04
CA ALA A 130 8.23 11.35 16.06
C ALA A 130 7.17 10.23 16.10
N LEU A 131 6.93 9.58 14.97
CA LEU A 131 5.85 8.60 14.76
C LEU A 131 6.36 7.34 14.05
N ASP A 132 5.75 6.21 14.39
CA ASP A 132 5.84 5.00 13.57
C ASP A 132 4.69 5.00 12.56
N VAL A 133 5.03 5.02 11.28
CA VAL A 133 4.04 4.99 10.20
C VAL A 133 4.09 3.65 9.49
N LEU A 134 3.05 2.83 9.68
CA LEU A 134 2.83 1.62 8.89
C LEU A 134 2.40 2.02 7.48
N ASN A 135 3.27 1.81 6.52
CA ASN A 135 2.99 2.08 5.11
C ASN A 135 2.60 0.79 4.38
N LEU A 136 1.47 0.85 3.69
CA LEU A 136 1.08 -0.21 2.76
C LEU A 136 1.81 0.01 1.43
N HIS A 137 2.63 -0.96 1.05
CA HIS A 137 3.34 -0.94 -0.22
C HIS A 137 3.01 -2.19 -1.07
N PRO A 138 2.64 -2.00 -2.36
CA PRO A 138 2.17 -3.07 -3.23
C PRO A 138 3.31 -3.90 -3.83
N ALA A 139 4.24 -4.38 -3.00
CA ALA A 139 5.34 -5.25 -3.42
C ALA A 139 5.78 -6.16 -2.27
N ILE A 140 6.46 -7.26 -2.63
CA ILE A 140 7.08 -8.17 -1.66
C ILE A 140 8.32 -7.51 -1.03
N PRO A 141 8.68 -7.88 0.22
CA PRO A 141 9.83 -7.32 0.91
C PRO A 141 11.14 -7.48 0.15
N GLN A 142 12.05 -6.52 0.33
CA GLN A 142 13.45 -6.51 -0.14
C GLN A 142 13.65 -6.48 -1.66
N ILE A 143 13.04 -7.40 -2.40
CA ILE A 143 13.25 -7.59 -3.85
C ILE A 143 12.14 -6.98 -4.72
N GLY A 144 11.02 -6.57 -4.10
CA GLY A 144 9.91 -5.94 -4.81
C GLY A 144 10.28 -4.55 -5.35
N PRO A 145 9.58 -4.06 -6.41
CA PRO A 145 9.72 -2.70 -6.92
C PRO A 145 9.38 -1.65 -5.85
N ILE A 146 9.90 -0.45 -5.99
CA ILE A 146 9.64 0.69 -5.09
C ILE A 146 8.94 1.84 -5.82
N GLY A 147 8.26 2.70 -5.06
CA GLY A 147 7.63 3.90 -5.57
C GLY A 147 6.13 3.79 -5.77
N MET A 148 5.57 4.61 -6.63
CA MET A 148 4.12 4.65 -6.87
C MET A 148 3.59 3.32 -7.39
N TRP A 149 2.40 2.92 -6.93
CA TRP A 149 1.79 1.63 -7.26
C TRP A 149 1.69 1.37 -8.78
N SER A 150 1.39 2.39 -9.59
CA SER A 150 1.32 2.25 -11.05
C SER A 150 2.65 1.82 -11.65
N LYS A 151 3.76 2.44 -11.20
CA LYS A 151 5.12 2.06 -11.61
C LYS A 151 5.48 0.66 -11.12
N VAL A 152 5.07 0.32 -9.90
CA VAL A 152 5.29 -1.02 -9.34
C VAL A 152 4.58 -2.08 -10.19
N MET A 153 3.33 -1.83 -10.62
CA MET A 153 2.57 -2.77 -11.47
C MET A 153 3.21 -2.93 -12.85
N GLU A 154 3.66 -1.84 -13.46
CA GLU A 154 4.38 -1.87 -14.74
C GLU A 154 5.65 -2.74 -14.64
N GLU A 155 6.46 -2.51 -13.62
CA GLU A 155 7.68 -3.27 -13.39
C GLU A 155 7.39 -4.75 -13.11
N GLN A 156 6.33 -5.07 -12.38
CA GLN A 156 5.88 -6.45 -12.17
C GLN A 156 5.43 -7.12 -13.47
N ALA A 157 4.83 -6.36 -14.39
CA ALA A 157 4.46 -6.84 -15.71
C ALA A 157 5.68 -7.04 -16.63
N GLU A 158 6.74 -6.30 -16.46
CA GLU A 158 7.97 -6.43 -17.28
C GLU A 158 8.89 -7.57 -16.84
N ARG A 159 9.02 -7.79 -15.53
CA ARG A 159 9.98 -8.76 -14.94
C ARG A 159 9.91 -10.18 -15.50
N PRO A 160 8.72 -10.78 -15.75
CA PRO A 160 8.64 -12.13 -16.31
C PRO A 160 8.99 -12.24 -17.79
N LEU A 161 8.92 -11.15 -18.56
CA LEU A 161 9.06 -11.19 -20.02
C LEU A 161 10.35 -11.86 -20.52
N PRO A 162 11.55 -11.61 -19.96
CA PRO A 162 12.76 -12.29 -20.42
C PRO A 162 12.67 -13.83 -20.34
N TYR A 163 12.00 -14.34 -19.32
CA TYR A 163 11.78 -15.78 -19.14
C TYR A 163 10.72 -16.30 -20.12
N LEU A 164 9.61 -15.57 -20.27
CA LEU A 164 8.52 -15.97 -21.15
C LEU A 164 8.91 -15.91 -22.64
N LEU A 165 9.73 -14.96 -23.03
CA LEU A 165 10.24 -14.82 -24.39
C LEU A 165 11.18 -15.96 -24.78
N ALA A 166 11.84 -16.62 -23.82
CA ALA A 166 12.71 -17.76 -24.05
C ALA A 166 11.94 -19.08 -24.26
N VAL A 167 10.64 -19.13 -23.93
CA VAL A 167 9.80 -20.34 -24.05
C VAL A 167 9.11 -20.35 -25.41
N PRO A 168 9.06 -21.47 -26.16
CA PRO A 168 8.23 -21.60 -27.36
C PRO A 168 6.76 -21.25 -27.09
N HIS A 169 6.09 -20.64 -28.08
CA HIS A 169 4.73 -20.13 -27.86
C HIS A 169 3.74 -21.22 -27.42
N GLU A 170 3.84 -22.38 -28.03
CA GLU A 170 3.00 -23.56 -27.75
C GLU A 170 3.19 -24.15 -26.35
N GLN A 171 4.29 -23.85 -25.69
CA GLN A 171 4.62 -24.31 -24.33
C GLN A 171 4.30 -23.29 -23.25
N LEU A 172 4.03 -22.03 -23.60
CA LEU A 172 3.82 -20.94 -22.63
C LEU A 172 2.78 -21.29 -21.57
N ALA A 173 1.64 -21.86 -21.97
CA ALA A 173 0.56 -22.19 -21.03
C ALA A 173 0.99 -23.17 -19.93
N GLN A 174 1.91 -24.09 -20.24
CA GLN A 174 2.45 -25.09 -19.30
C GLN A 174 3.56 -24.50 -18.44
N GLU A 175 4.41 -23.64 -19.00
CA GLU A 175 5.61 -23.13 -18.33
C GLU A 175 5.33 -21.89 -17.43
N ILE A 176 4.30 -21.08 -17.74
CA ILE A 176 3.97 -19.90 -16.95
C ILE A 176 3.83 -20.21 -15.44
N PRO A 177 3.11 -21.24 -14.97
CA PRO A 177 3.00 -21.53 -13.55
C PRO A 177 4.36 -21.80 -12.89
N SER A 178 5.25 -22.53 -13.57
CA SER A 178 6.60 -22.80 -13.08
C SER A 178 7.45 -21.54 -13.02
N ILE A 179 7.47 -20.74 -14.09
CA ILE A 179 8.20 -19.47 -14.16
C ILE A 179 7.72 -18.52 -13.07
N MET A 180 6.40 -18.33 -12.92
CA MET A 180 5.82 -17.43 -11.92
C MET A 180 5.96 -17.92 -10.47
N SER A 181 6.41 -19.13 -10.24
CA SER A 181 6.77 -19.64 -8.91
C SER A 181 8.11 -19.11 -8.39
N ILE A 182 8.96 -18.58 -9.28
CA ILE A 182 10.24 -17.97 -8.93
C ILE A 182 9.98 -16.77 -8.00
N SER A 183 10.61 -16.75 -6.84
CA SER A 183 10.35 -15.73 -5.79
C SER A 183 10.47 -14.29 -6.31
N TYR A 184 11.47 -14.02 -7.16
CA TYR A 184 11.68 -12.70 -7.76
C TYR A 184 10.54 -12.22 -8.67
N LEU A 185 9.77 -13.16 -9.25
CA LEU A 185 8.67 -12.88 -10.18
C LEU A 185 7.29 -12.83 -9.50
N LYS A 186 7.20 -13.19 -8.24
CA LYS A 186 5.94 -13.10 -7.48
C LYS A 186 5.55 -11.65 -7.22
N ALA A 187 4.26 -11.42 -7.19
CA ALA A 187 3.67 -10.19 -6.67
C ALA A 187 3.27 -10.35 -5.20
N GLY A 188 2.90 -9.26 -4.56
CA GLY A 188 2.46 -9.27 -3.17
C GLY A 188 2.34 -7.87 -2.61
N GLY A 189 2.18 -7.77 -1.30
CA GLY A 189 2.13 -6.50 -0.59
C GLY A 189 2.74 -6.63 0.80
N MET A 190 3.21 -5.52 1.34
CA MET A 190 3.75 -5.46 2.68
C MET A 190 3.25 -4.25 3.46
N LEU A 191 3.17 -4.43 4.77
CA LEU A 191 3.13 -3.35 5.75
C LEU A 191 4.51 -3.23 6.37
N HIS A 192 5.13 -2.08 6.20
CA HIS A 192 6.44 -1.77 6.74
C HIS A 192 6.42 -0.44 7.51
N ILE A 193 7.34 -0.24 8.44
CA ILE A 193 7.51 1.06 9.08
C ILE A 193 8.20 1.98 8.06
N ALA A 194 7.59 3.12 7.76
CA ALA A 194 8.17 4.09 6.85
C ALA A 194 9.48 4.65 7.43
N THR A 195 10.48 4.82 6.56
CA THR A 195 11.79 5.40 6.87
C THR A 195 12.19 6.37 5.76
N GLU A 196 13.31 7.06 5.92
CA GLU A 196 13.86 7.92 4.88
C GLU A 196 14.20 7.16 3.58
N GLN A 197 14.45 5.86 3.68
CA GLN A 197 14.59 4.98 2.53
C GLN A 197 13.18 4.54 2.07
N THR A 198 12.69 5.17 1.01
CA THR A 198 11.36 4.89 0.48
C THR A 198 11.14 3.40 0.25
N ASP A 199 10.06 2.85 0.82
CA ASP A 199 9.59 1.46 0.70
C ASP A 199 10.62 0.38 1.09
N ARG A 200 11.61 0.74 1.95
CA ARG A 200 12.70 -0.14 2.42
C ARG A 200 12.80 -0.20 3.94
N GLY A 201 11.82 0.29 4.65
CA GLY A 201 11.78 0.23 6.12
C GLY A 201 11.51 -1.17 6.66
N PRO A 202 11.65 -1.36 8.00
CA PRO A 202 11.40 -2.62 8.66
C PRO A 202 10.01 -3.18 8.37
N VAL A 203 9.96 -4.42 7.90
CA VAL A 203 8.71 -5.10 7.52
C VAL A 203 8.01 -5.65 8.76
N ILE A 204 6.71 -5.41 8.87
CA ILE A 204 5.86 -5.94 9.94
C ILE A 204 5.11 -7.19 9.46
N SER A 205 4.46 -7.08 8.31
CA SER A 205 3.74 -8.21 7.72
C SER A 205 3.71 -8.09 6.21
N TRP A 206 3.55 -9.22 5.54
CA TRP A 206 3.55 -9.27 4.09
C TRP A 206 2.83 -10.52 3.58
N TYR A 207 2.53 -10.51 2.29
CA TYR A 207 2.04 -11.67 1.54
C TYR A 207 2.62 -11.67 0.14
N GLU A 208 2.63 -12.84 -0.49
CA GLU A 208 3.04 -13.02 -1.86
C GLU A 208 2.11 -13.99 -2.58
N PHE A 209 2.05 -13.90 -3.89
CA PHE A 209 1.32 -14.83 -4.75
C PHE A 209 1.98 -14.92 -6.13
N PRO A 210 1.87 -16.08 -6.82
CA PRO A 210 2.38 -16.22 -8.19
C PRO A 210 1.44 -15.50 -9.17
N LEU A 211 2.01 -14.86 -10.19
CA LEU A 211 1.27 -14.18 -11.25
C LEU A 211 0.77 -15.16 -12.32
N SER A 212 0.15 -16.28 -11.91
CA SER A 212 -0.23 -17.41 -12.75
C SER A 212 -1.69 -17.85 -12.61
N SER A 213 -2.59 -16.94 -12.20
CA SER A 213 -4.02 -17.23 -12.28
C SER A 213 -4.43 -17.50 -13.73
N GLU A 214 -5.55 -18.20 -13.95
CA GLU A 214 -6.04 -18.52 -15.30
C GLU A 214 -6.15 -17.28 -16.18
N ARG A 215 -6.65 -16.17 -15.60
CA ARG A 215 -6.77 -14.89 -16.32
C ARG A 215 -5.41 -14.29 -16.65
N LEU A 216 -4.49 -14.27 -15.70
CA LEU A 216 -3.12 -13.77 -15.93
C LEU A 216 -2.38 -14.64 -16.94
N THR A 217 -2.52 -15.97 -16.87
CA THR A 217 -1.88 -16.88 -17.83
C THR A 217 -2.30 -16.55 -19.27
N LYS A 218 -3.59 -16.35 -19.54
CA LYS A 218 -4.08 -15.94 -20.85
C LYS A 218 -3.48 -14.60 -21.32
N LEU A 219 -3.45 -13.61 -20.43
CA LEU A 219 -2.86 -12.30 -20.72
C LEU A 219 -1.35 -12.37 -20.96
N TRP A 220 -0.61 -13.21 -20.21
CA TRP A 220 0.82 -13.42 -20.43
C TRP A 220 1.11 -14.03 -21.81
N ILE A 221 0.32 -14.98 -22.27
CA ILE A 221 0.48 -15.57 -23.60
C ILE A 221 0.29 -14.49 -24.67
N GLU A 222 -0.78 -13.71 -24.57
CA GLU A 222 -1.09 -12.64 -25.52
C GLU A 222 -0.01 -11.56 -25.52
N VAL A 223 0.38 -11.04 -24.36
CA VAL A 223 1.40 -10.00 -24.23
C VAL A 223 2.76 -10.50 -24.71
N THR A 224 3.14 -11.74 -24.38
CA THR A 224 4.40 -12.32 -24.87
C THR A 224 4.43 -12.37 -26.39
N GLN A 225 3.32 -12.74 -27.04
CA GLN A 225 3.21 -12.73 -28.49
C GLN A 225 3.31 -11.33 -29.09
N LEU A 226 2.67 -10.33 -28.48
CA LEU A 226 2.80 -8.94 -28.89
C LEU A 226 4.24 -8.44 -28.80
N VAL A 227 4.94 -8.73 -27.70
CA VAL A 227 6.35 -8.34 -27.52
C VAL A 227 7.25 -9.01 -28.58
N ARG A 228 7.01 -10.27 -28.93
CA ARG A 228 7.75 -10.97 -29.98
C ARG A 228 7.58 -10.34 -31.36
N THR A 229 6.37 -9.91 -31.67
CA THR A 229 6.03 -9.44 -33.02
C THR A 229 6.34 -7.96 -33.24
N GLN A 230 6.22 -7.12 -32.23
CA GLN A 230 6.30 -5.66 -32.38
C GLN A 230 7.21 -4.96 -31.36
N GLY A 231 7.83 -5.72 -30.45
CA GLY A 231 8.70 -5.18 -29.41
C GLY A 231 7.94 -4.64 -28.19
N LEU A 232 8.66 -4.48 -27.06
CA LEU A 232 8.09 -4.13 -25.77
C LEU A 232 7.40 -2.74 -25.79
N GLU A 233 8.04 -1.73 -26.35
CA GLU A 233 7.51 -0.35 -26.33
C GLU A 233 6.19 -0.20 -27.11
N GLN A 234 6.01 -0.99 -28.17
CA GLN A 234 4.74 -1.00 -28.89
C GLN A 234 3.71 -1.85 -28.15
N ALA A 235 4.11 -2.99 -27.62
CA ALA A 235 3.22 -3.86 -26.84
C ALA A 235 2.62 -3.15 -25.61
N LYS A 236 3.36 -2.26 -24.95
CA LYS A 236 2.88 -1.42 -23.83
C LYS A 236 1.71 -0.49 -24.21
N ARG A 237 1.53 -0.15 -25.47
CA ARG A 237 0.44 0.69 -25.96
C ARG A 237 -0.85 -0.09 -26.21
N GLU A 238 -0.74 -1.41 -26.32
CA GLU A 238 -1.84 -2.30 -26.67
C GLU A 238 -2.82 -2.52 -25.50
N PRO A 239 -4.10 -2.79 -25.77
CA PRO A 239 -5.10 -3.06 -24.74
C PRO A 239 -4.73 -4.24 -23.83
N ALA A 240 -4.12 -5.30 -24.38
CA ALA A 240 -3.72 -6.48 -23.63
C ALA A 240 -2.69 -6.18 -22.54
N TRP A 241 -1.72 -5.30 -22.80
CA TRP A 241 -0.77 -4.83 -21.79
C TRP A 241 -1.48 -4.11 -20.65
N LYS A 242 -2.35 -3.17 -20.98
CA LYS A 242 -3.13 -2.40 -19.98
C LYS A 242 -3.98 -3.32 -19.12
N GLU A 243 -4.64 -4.30 -19.75
CA GLU A 243 -5.43 -5.30 -19.04
C GLU A 243 -4.56 -6.18 -18.13
N LEU A 244 -3.36 -6.60 -18.58
CA LEU A 244 -2.40 -7.35 -17.77
C LEU A 244 -2.04 -6.56 -16.51
N VAL A 245 -1.62 -5.30 -16.64
CA VAL A 245 -1.25 -4.42 -15.51
C VAL A 245 -2.43 -4.24 -14.55
N GLN A 246 -3.62 -4.03 -15.08
CA GLN A 246 -4.83 -3.91 -14.27
C GLN A 246 -5.20 -5.22 -13.56
N GLN A 247 -5.03 -6.37 -14.22
CA GLN A 247 -5.32 -7.67 -13.60
C GLN A 247 -4.32 -7.99 -12.49
N ILE A 248 -3.03 -7.69 -12.66
CA ILE A 248 -2.03 -7.78 -11.60
C ILE A 248 -2.47 -6.93 -10.40
N ARG A 249 -2.89 -5.68 -10.64
CA ARG A 249 -3.38 -4.78 -9.58
C ARG A 249 -4.61 -5.34 -8.86
N ARG A 250 -5.59 -5.86 -9.59
CA ARG A 250 -6.81 -6.45 -8.98
C ARG A 250 -6.47 -7.61 -8.05
N GLU A 251 -5.61 -8.53 -8.48
CA GLU A 251 -5.22 -9.69 -7.67
C GLU A 251 -4.40 -9.27 -6.45
N GLN A 252 -3.56 -8.27 -6.60
CA GLN A 252 -2.78 -7.71 -5.52
C GLN A 252 -3.68 -6.99 -4.51
N PHE A 253 -4.53 -6.07 -4.96
CA PHE A 253 -5.43 -5.33 -4.08
C PHE A 253 -6.32 -6.24 -3.24
N ALA A 254 -6.74 -7.37 -3.80
CA ALA A 254 -7.48 -8.37 -3.06
C ALA A 254 -6.74 -8.94 -1.83
N GLY A 255 -5.41 -8.84 -1.77
CA GLY A 255 -4.59 -9.22 -0.61
C GLY A 255 -4.32 -8.09 0.37
N GLU A 256 -4.43 -6.83 -0.06
CA GLU A 256 -4.08 -5.67 0.77
C GLU A 256 -5.07 -5.46 1.92
N THR A 257 -6.36 -5.58 1.67
CA THR A 257 -7.39 -5.47 2.71
C THR A 257 -7.20 -6.50 3.83
N PRO A 258 -7.12 -7.82 3.56
CA PRO A 258 -6.85 -8.78 4.62
C PRO A 258 -5.49 -8.61 5.28
N LEU A 259 -4.45 -8.16 4.56
CA LEU A 259 -3.15 -7.87 5.15
C LEU A 259 -3.27 -6.83 6.27
N ILE A 260 -3.92 -5.70 5.99
CA ILE A 260 -4.13 -4.63 6.98
C ILE A 260 -4.97 -5.14 8.16
N ILE A 261 -6.12 -5.74 7.88
CA ILE A 261 -7.06 -6.19 8.93
C ILE A 261 -6.39 -7.20 9.85
N LEU A 262 -5.74 -8.23 9.31
CA LEU A 262 -5.08 -9.28 10.09
C LEU A 262 -3.91 -8.73 10.92
N THR A 263 -3.16 -7.78 10.38
CA THR A 263 -2.06 -7.15 11.11
C THR A 263 -2.57 -6.33 12.29
N LEU A 264 -3.57 -5.47 12.07
CA LEU A 264 -4.15 -4.65 13.13
C LEU A 264 -4.93 -5.49 14.16
N GLU A 265 -5.61 -6.56 13.73
CA GLU A 265 -6.24 -7.53 14.62
C GLU A 265 -5.22 -8.13 15.61
N LYS A 266 -4.07 -8.57 15.09
CA LYS A 266 -3.02 -9.17 15.93
C LYS A 266 -2.36 -8.15 16.87
N LEU A 267 -2.15 -6.93 16.40
CA LEU A 267 -1.60 -5.84 17.21
C LEU A 267 -2.60 -5.39 18.29
N SER A 268 -3.87 -5.19 17.95
CA SER A 268 -4.89 -4.71 18.89
C SER A 268 -5.17 -5.71 20.02
N ARG A 269 -5.05 -6.99 19.74
CA ARG A 269 -5.21 -8.07 20.74
C ARG A 269 -3.94 -8.41 21.53
N GLY A 270 -2.86 -7.66 21.30
CA GLY A 270 -1.57 -7.90 21.97
C GLY A 270 -0.88 -9.21 21.58
N LEU A 271 -1.29 -9.85 20.49
CA LEU A 271 -0.63 -11.05 19.95
C LEU A 271 0.69 -10.69 19.26
N TRP A 272 0.75 -9.48 18.71
CA TRP A 272 1.89 -8.88 18.10
C TRP A 272 2.23 -7.56 18.78
N GLU A 273 3.50 -7.19 18.77
CA GLU A 273 3.98 -5.94 19.32
C GLU A 273 5.04 -5.35 18.39
N ILE A 274 5.02 -4.04 18.20
CA ILE A 274 6.09 -3.31 17.49
C ILE A 274 6.94 -2.62 18.55
N LYS A 275 8.21 -2.99 18.64
CA LYS A 275 9.21 -2.37 19.50
C LYS A 275 10.43 -2.01 18.67
N ASP A 276 10.92 -0.79 18.83
CA ASP A 276 12.09 -0.30 18.09
C ASP A 276 11.99 -0.62 16.58
N ARG A 277 10.77 -0.39 16.03
CA ARG A 277 10.39 -0.65 14.63
C ARG A 277 10.53 -2.11 14.18
N THR A 278 10.62 -3.04 15.11
CA THR A 278 10.70 -4.48 14.86
C THR A 278 9.42 -5.15 15.35
N LEU A 279 8.91 -6.10 14.57
CA LEU A 279 7.80 -6.96 14.99
C LEU A 279 8.27 -7.98 16.03
N TYR A 280 7.52 -8.11 17.11
CA TYR A 280 7.68 -9.16 18.12
C TYR A 280 6.41 -10.02 18.19
N ILE A 281 6.60 -11.34 18.27
CA ILE A 281 5.53 -12.32 18.46
C ILE A 281 5.92 -13.19 19.64
N GLN A 282 5.11 -13.17 20.71
CA GLN A 282 5.39 -13.89 21.96
C GLN A 282 6.82 -13.59 22.50
N GLY A 283 7.21 -12.32 22.43
CA GLY A 283 8.51 -11.84 22.89
C GLY A 283 9.72 -12.16 21.98
N LYS A 284 9.51 -12.84 20.85
CA LYS A 284 10.57 -13.15 19.88
C LYS A 284 10.56 -12.12 18.73
N PRO A 285 11.72 -11.58 18.32
CA PRO A 285 11.79 -10.65 17.21
C PRO A 285 11.62 -11.34 15.87
N TYR A 286 10.94 -10.66 14.94
CA TYR A 286 10.74 -11.03 13.54
C TYR A 286 11.29 -9.92 12.63
N PRO A 287 12.60 -9.84 12.42
CA PRO A 287 13.24 -8.72 11.72
C PRO A 287 12.87 -8.62 10.24
N TYR A 288 12.35 -9.68 9.65
CA TYR A 288 11.88 -9.72 8.26
C TYR A 288 10.34 -9.68 8.15
N GLY A 289 9.65 -9.37 9.26
CA GLY A 289 8.20 -9.41 9.34
C GLY A 289 7.62 -10.83 9.28
N TYR A 290 6.31 -10.92 9.26
CA TYR A 290 5.58 -12.19 9.25
C TYR A 290 4.78 -12.35 7.94
N CYS A 291 4.95 -13.51 7.28
CA CYS A 291 4.20 -13.85 6.07
C CYS A 291 2.79 -14.33 6.42
N LEU A 292 1.76 -13.61 5.95
CA LEU A 292 0.35 -13.87 6.23
C LEU A 292 -0.37 -14.69 5.14
N ASN A 293 0.34 -15.36 4.24
CA ASN A 293 -0.27 -16.10 3.13
C ASN A 293 -1.38 -17.06 3.56
N ARG A 294 -1.15 -17.84 4.64
CA ARG A 294 -2.12 -18.83 5.15
C ARG A 294 -3.36 -18.15 5.71
N GLU A 295 -3.16 -17.11 6.51
CA GLU A 295 -4.24 -16.36 7.14
C GLU A 295 -5.06 -15.58 6.11
N ILE A 296 -4.43 -15.03 5.09
CA ILE A 296 -5.10 -14.33 3.98
C ILE A 296 -5.93 -15.32 3.16
N ALA A 297 -5.41 -16.50 2.86
CA ALA A 297 -6.17 -17.55 2.18
C ALA A 297 -7.40 -17.95 3.00
N ALA A 298 -7.25 -18.16 4.30
CA ALA A 298 -8.35 -18.47 5.21
C ALA A 298 -9.35 -17.32 5.37
N PHE A 299 -8.88 -16.07 5.30
CA PHE A 299 -9.74 -14.88 5.34
C PHE A 299 -10.65 -14.82 4.10
N ARG A 300 -10.08 -15.07 2.91
CA ARG A 300 -10.81 -15.03 1.63
C ARG A 300 -11.81 -16.17 1.45
N SER A 301 -11.59 -17.30 2.09
CA SER A 301 -12.50 -18.46 2.00
C SER A 301 -13.74 -18.34 2.90
N ARG A 302 -13.79 -17.34 3.79
CA ARG A 302 -14.98 -17.10 4.63
C ARG A 302 -16.05 -16.38 3.79
N PRO A 303 -17.32 -16.82 3.86
CA PRO A 303 -18.40 -16.05 3.23
C PRO A 303 -18.42 -14.64 3.82
N PRO A 304 -18.80 -13.62 3.04
CA PRO A 304 -18.99 -12.27 3.56
C PRO A 304 -20.04 -12.33 4.69
N SER A 305 -19.65 -11.84 5.85
CA SER A 305 -20.53 -11.71 7.03
C SER A 305 -21.54 -10.60 6.84
#